data_e6ba21061a145ffd6d168d56be73ba19
#
_entry.id   e6ba21061a145ffd6d168d56be73ba19
#
_cell.length_a   1.000
_cell.length_b   1.000
_cell.length_c   1.000
_cell.angle_alpha   90.00
_cell.angle_beta   90.00
_cell.angle_gamma   90.00
#
_symmetry.space_group_name_H-M   'P 1'
#
loop_
_entity.id
_entity.type
_entity.pdbx_description
1 polymer ?
#
loop_
_entity_poly.entity_id
_entity_poly.type
_entity_poly.pdbx_seq_one_letter_code
_entity_poly.pdbx_strand_id
1 'polypeptide(L)'
;MKKPLIGVTPSLDQETKDSTCRPTYLAAIRHAGGIPVILPLKAETEDLKQLVETLDGFLFTGGPDIHPFYFGEETHEKCGNVSPERDQMELSLLPLVMAAKKPVLGICRGIQLLNVGLGGTLYQDIPSQVTREFPIAHKQPFHYIS
;
A
#
# COMPACT_ATOMS: atom_id res chain seq x y z
N MET A 1 16.91 1.17 -25.10
CA MET A 1 16.57 2.06 -23.98
C MET A 1 16.52 1.23 -22.69
N LYS A 2 17.12 1.70 -21.62
CA LYS A 2 17.10 1.01 -20.32
C LYS A 2 15.67 1.08 -19.74
N LYS A 3 15.12 -0.05 -19.32
CA LYS A 3 13.79 -0.09 -18.68
C LYS A 3 13.88 0.44 -17.25
N PRO A 4 12.87 1.21 -16.77
CA PRO A 4 12.84 1.66 -15.39
C PRO A 4 12.64 0.50 -14.41
N LEU A 5 13.30 0.58 -13.26
CA LEU A 5 13.15 -0.33 -12.13
C LEU A 5 12.07 0.22 -11.20
N ILE A 6 11.01 -0.55 -10.97
CA ILE A 6 9.88 -0.11 -10.14
C ILE A 6 9.80 -0.96 -8.87
N GLY A 7 10.03 -0.30 -7.73
CA GLY A 7 9.86 -0.91 -6.41
C GLY A 7 8.38 -1.20 -6.13
N VAL A 8 8.06 -2.41 -5.70
CA VAL A 8 6.70 -2.86 -5.42
C VAL A 8 6.62 -3.29 -3.97
N THR A 9 5.72 -2.68 -3.19
CA THR A 9 5.54 -3.08 -1.80
C THR A 9 4.76 -4.40 -1.72
N PRO A 10 5.29 -5.41 -0.99
CA PRO A 10 4.60 -6.69 -0.83
C PRO A 10 3.56 -6.64 0.28
N SER A 11 2.71 -7.66 0.33
CA SER A 11 1.89 -8.00 1.49
C SER A 11 2.62 -9.01 2.37
N LEU A 12 2.19 -9.11 3.63
CA LEU A 12 2.59 -10.16 4.55
C LEU A 12 1.46 -11.18 4.66
N ASP A 13 1.76 -12.43 4.38
CA ASP A 13 0.89 -13.53 4.74
C ASP A 13 0.92 -13.71 6.27
N GLN A 14 -0.24 -13.65 6.93
CA GLN A 14 -0.29 -13.67 8.39
C GLN A 14 -0.08 -15.06 8.98
N GLU A 15 -0.31 -16.11 8.19
CA GLU A 15 -0.15 -17.51 8.62
C GLU A 15 1.29 -17.97 8.41
N THR A 16 1.80 -17.84 7.18
CA THR A 16 3.14 -18.32 6.82
C THR A 16 4.25 -17.33 7.15
N LYS A 17 3.91 -16.04 7.36
CA LYS A 17 4.85 -14.92 7.53
C LYS A 17 5.69 -14.64 6.28
N ASP A 18 5.27 -15.16 5.14
CA ASP A 18 5.92 -14.90 3.87
C ASP A 18 5.53 -13.55 3.28
N SER A 19 6.48 -12.92 2.61
CA SER A 19 6.22 -11.76 1.77
C SER A 19 5.57 -12.21 0.46
N THR A 20 4.41 -11.67 0.15
CA THR A 20 3.63 -12.03 -1.04
C THR A 20 3.38 -10.82 -1.93
N CYS A 21 3.32 -11.03 -3.24
CA CYS A 21 2.93 -10.00 -4.19
C CYS A 21 2.06 -10.64 -5.29
N ARG A 22 0.90 -10.04 -5.55
CA ARG A 22 0.00 -10.57 -6.60
C ARG A 22 0.67 -10.44 -7.98
N PRO A 23 0.70 -11.51 -8.77
CA PRO A 23 1.31 -11.50 -10.11
C PRO A 23 0.76 -10.42 -11.04
N THR A 24 -0.48 -9.98 -10.83
CA THR A 24 -1.13 -8.94 -11.65
C THR A 24 -0.44 -7.59 -11.54
N TYR A 25 0.08 -7.20 -10.37
CA TYR A 25 0.87 -5.98 -10.22
C TYR A 25 2.16 -6.04 -11.03
N LEU A 26 2.85 -7.18 -10.95
CA LEU A 26 4.11 -7.39 -11.65
C LEU A 26 3.90 -7.41 -13.17
N ALA A 27 2.82 -8.05 -13.63
CA ALA A 27 2.44 -8.07 -15.03
C ALA A 27 2.11 -6.67 -15.58
N ALA A 28 1.35 -5.87 -14.82
CA ALA A 28 1.01 -4.51 -15.21
C ALA A 28 2.25 -3.62 -15.42
N ILE A 29 3.22 -3.69 -14.50
CA ILE A 29 4.48 -2.96 -14.63
C ILE A 29 5.26 -3.43 -15.86
N ARG A 30 5.33 -4.74 -16.11
CA ARG A 30 6.01 -5.30 -17.27
C ARG A 30 5.36 -4.88 -18.59
N HIS A 31 4.03 -4.88 -18.64
CA HIS A 31 3.29 -4.42 -19.82
C HIS A 31 3.50 -2.92 -20.09
N ALA A 32 3.67 -2.12 -19.02
CA ALA A 32 4.01 -0.71 -19.14
C ALA A 32 5.51 -0.45 -19.48
N GLY A 33 6.31 -1.50 -19.66
CA GLY A 33 7.71 -1.39 -20.06
C GLY A 33 8.71 -1.28 -18.92
N GLY A 34 8.27 -1.42 -17.65
CA GLY A 34 9.13 -1.42 -16.47
C GLY A 34 9.61 -2.82 -16.05
N ILE A 35 10.52 -2.86 -15.09
CA ILE A 35 10.95 -4.07 -14.39
C ILE A 35 10.49 -3.97 -12.95
N PRO A 36 9.58 -4.82 -12.46
CA PRO A 36 9.16 -4.82 -11.07
C PRO A 36 10.22 -5.43 -10.16
N VAL A 37 10.47 -4.77 -9.03
CA VAL A 37 11.38 -5.24 -7.97
C VAL A 37 10.57 -5.29 -6.66
N ILE A 38 10.33 -6.48 -6.14
CA ILE A 38 9.61 -6.64 -4.87
C ILE A 38 10.53 -6.20 -3.73
N LEU A 39 10.03 -5.28 -2.89
CA LEU A 39 10.77 -4.72 -1.77
C LEU A 39 10.74 -5.66 -0.55
N PRO A 40 11.77 -5.67 0.30
CA PRO A 40 11.73 -6.41 1.56
C PRO A 40 10.75 -5.75 2.55
N LEU A 41 9.96 -6.56 3.29
CA LEU A 41 9.09 -6.04 4.36
C LEU A 41 9.89 -5.59 5.59
N LYS A 42 11.00 -6.25 5.86
CA LYS A 42 11.94 -5.88 6.93
C LYS A 42 13.19 -5.30 6.28
N ALA A 43 13.38 -4.00 6.44
CA ALA A 43 14.54 -3.31 5.93
C ALA A 43 14.92 -2.20 6.91
N GLU A 44 16.20 -2.05 7.14
CA GLU A 44 16.73 -0.92 7.90
C GLU A 44 16.59 0.37 7.08
N THR A 45 16.61 1.51 7.77
CA THR A 45 16.45 2.81 7.09
C THR A 45 17.51 3.03 6.02
N GLU A 46 18.73 2.58 6.25
CA GLU A 46 19.83 2.72 5.28
C GLU A 46 19.60 1.85 4.04
N ASP A 47 19.02 0.65 4.19
CA ASP A 47 18.65 -0.19 3.06
C ASP A 47 17.56 0.48 2.21
N LEU A 48 16.55 1.07 2.87
CA LEU A 48 15.50 1.82 2.18
C LEU A 48 16.06 3.01 1.41
N LYS A 49 17.00 3.76 1.97
CA LYS A 49 17.67 4.86 1.27
C LYS A 49 18.37 4.38 0.01
N GLN A 50 19.14 3.30 0.11
CA GLN A 50 19.83 2.74 -1.04
C GLN A 50 18.87 2.23 -2.12
N LEU A 51 17.75 1.61 -1.72
CA LEU A 51 16.70 1.20 -2.65
C LEU A 51 16.07 2.40 -3.36
N VAL A 52 15.81 3.50 -2.63
CA VAL A 52 15.25 4.73 -3.21
C VAL A 52 16.21 5.38 -4.20
N GLU A 53 17.51 5.36 -3.94
CA GLU A 53 18.52 5.86 -4.89
C GLU A 53 18.57 5.02 -6.16
N THR A 54 18.44 3.69 -6.01
CA THR A 54 18.62 2.72 -7.10
C THR A 54 17.39 2.60 -8.01
N LEU A 55 16.19 2.69 -7.45
CA LEU A 55 14.93 2.46 -8.15
C LEU A 55 14.41 3.74 -8.80
N ASP A 56 13.71 3.60 -9.92
CA ASP A 56 13.23 4.73 -10.71
C ASP A 56 11.81 5.18 -10.31
N GLY A 57 11.02 4.34 -9.65
CA GLY A 57 9.69 4.64 -9.17
C GLY A 57 9.15 3.59 -8.21
N PHE A 58 7.99 3.85 -7.59
CA PHE A 58 7.43 3.00 -6.53
C PHE A 58 5.94 2.76 -6.70
N LEU A 59 5.52 1.52 -6.51
CA LEU A 59 4.13 1.09 -6.46
C LEU A 59 3.79 0.59 -5.05
N PHE A 60 2.90 1.32 -4.36
CA PHE A 60 2.28 0.89 -3.11
C PHE A 60 1.02 0.10 -3.44
N THR A 61 1.03 -1.19 -3.13
CA THR A 61 -0.02 -2.13 -3.53
C THR A 61 -1.20 -2.18 -2.57
N GLY A 62 -2.28 -2.84 -2.97
CA GLY A 62 -3.44 -3.12 -2.14
C GLY A 62 -3.13 -4.07 -0.97
N GLY A 63 -4.07 -4.21 -0.05
CA GLY A 63 -3.90 -5.08 1.11
C GLY A 63 -4.85 -4.75 2.27
N PRO A 64 -4.53 -5.19 3.50
CA PRO A 64 -5.32 -4.94 4.70
C PRO A 64 -5.32 -3.46 5.08
N ASP A 65 -6.14 -3.09 6.05
CA ASP A 65 -6.25 -1.72 6.54
C ASP A 65 -4.93 -1.23 7.16
N ILE A 66 -4.74 0.09 7.17
CA ILE A 66 -3.65 0.72 7.90
C ILE A 66 -4.06 0.85 9.36
N HIS A 67 -3.15 0.52 10.25
CA HIS A 67 -3.42 0.58 11.69
C HIS A 67 -3.79 2.02 12.10
N PRO A 68 -4.94 2.25 12.76
CA PRO A 68 -5.45 3.58 13.11
C PRO A 68 -4.50 4.44 13.94
N PHE A 69 -3.62 3.82 14.72
CA PHE A 69 -2.56 4.51 15.45
C PHE A 69 -1.74 5.47 14.57
N TYR A 70 -1.51 5.12 13.30
CA TYR A 70 -0.70 5.95 12.40
C TYR A 70 -1.39 7.24 11.92
N PHE A 71 -2.69 7.36 12.14
CA PHE A 71 -3.43 8.61 11.90
C PHE A 71 -4.12 9.14 13.16
N GLY A 72 -3.62 8.73 14.35
CA GLY A 72 -4.00 9.32 15.64
C GLY A 72 -5.37 8.89 16.17
N GLU A 73 -5.89 7.75 15.75
CA GLU A 73 -7.18 7.23 16.17
C GLU A 73 -7.08 5.91 16.94
N GLU A 74 -8.04 5.69 17.83
CA GLU A 74 -8.29 4.38 18.44
C GLU A 74 -8.88 3.43 17.41
N THR A 75 -8.61 2.13 17.56
CA THR A 75 -9.11 1.12 16.63
C THR A 75 -10.61 0.92 16.80
N HIS A 76 -11.37 1.20 15.76
CA HIS A 76 -12.81 0.96 15.72
C HIS A 76 -13.11 -0.54 15.68
N GLU A 77 -14.22 -0.97 16.34
CA GLU A 77 -14.60 -2.40 16.39
C GLU A 77 -14.77 -3.08 15.02
N LYS A 78 -15.09 -2.30 14.00
CA LYS A 78 -15.26 -2.76 12.62
C LYS A 78 -14.05 -2.47 11.71
N CYS A 79 -12.93 -2.02 12.29
CA CYS A 79 -11.68 -1.93 11.56
C CYS A 79 -11.30 -3.33 11.03
N GLY A 80 -10.83 -3.40 9.79
CA GLY A 80 -10.37 -4.65 9.19
C GLY A 80 -9.04 -5.14 9.76
N ASN A 81 -8.50 -6.19 9.16
CA ASN A 81 -7.17 -6.68 9.51
C ASN A 81 -6.12 -5.63 9.19
N VAL A 82 -5.11 -5.55 10.02
CA VAL A 82 -3.95 -4.65 9.87
C VAL A 82 -2.66 -5.44 9.75
N SER A 83 -1.62 -4.81 9.23
CA SER A 83 -0.27 -5.41 9.12
C SER A 83 0.78 -4.39 9.59
N PRO A 84 1.08 -4.37 10.90
CA PRO A 84 1.98 -3.38 11.48
C PRO A 84 3.37 -3.35 10.86
N GLU A 85 3.92 -4.52 10.52
CA GLU A 85 5.24 -4.63 9.88
C GLU A 85 5.24 -3.95 8.50
N ARG A 86 4.16 -4.14 7.75
CA ARG A 86 4.00 -3.51 6.45
C ARG A 86 3.77 -2.01 6.57
N ASP A 87 2.91 -1.59 7.50
CA ASP A 87 2.65 -0.18 7.78
C ASP A 87 3.95 0.55 8.12
N GLN A 88 4.75 -0.03 9.02
CA GLN A 88 6.03 0.54 9.44
C GLN A 88 6.99 0.69 8.26
N MET A 89 7.15 -0.35 7.46
CA MET A 89 8.05 -0.32 6.30
C MET A 89 7.61 0.73 5.28
N GLU A 90 6.33 0.73 4.90
CA GLU A 90 5.82 1.64 3.87
C GLU A 90 5.80 3.11 4.33
N LEU A 91 5.45 3.36 5.60
CA LEU A 91 5.48 4.72 6.18
C LEU A 91 6.92 5.23 6.41
N SER A 92 7.89 4.33 6.56
CA SER A 92 9.31 4.71 6.57
C SER A 92 9.86 4.97 5.17
N LEU A 93 9.39 4.21 4.17
CA LEU A 93 9.80 4.33 2.78
C LEU A 93 9.25 5.61 2.12
N LEU A 94 7.98 5.95 2.36
CA LEU A 94 7.30 7.03 1.66
C LEU A 94 8.00 8.39 1.77
N PRO A 95 8.44 8.87 2.96
CA PRO A 95 9.16 10.13 3.08
C PRO A 95 10.46 10.16 2.27
N LEU A 96 11.18 9.05 2.20
CA LEU A 96 12.42 8.92 1.44
C LEU A 96 12.16 9.04 -0.07
N VAL A 97 11.11 8.36 -0.54
CA VAL A 97 10.69 8.40 -1.95
C VAL A 97 10.26 9.82 -2.35
N MET A 98 9.47 10.49 -1.48
CA MET A 98 9.02 11.87 -1.71
C MET A 98 10.19 12.86 -1.72
N ALA A 99 11.12 12.74 -0.77
CA ALA A 99 12.32 13.59 -0.73
C ALA A 99 13.20 13.42 -1.97
N ALA A 100 13.32 12.18 -2.47
CA ALA A 100 14.04 11.87 -3.70
C ALA A 100 13.27 12.24 -4.98
N LYS A 101 12.03 12.75 -4.86
CA LYS A 101 11.14 13.12 -5.98
C LYS A 101 10.93 11.98 -6.97
N LYS A 102 10.91 10.75 -6.51
CA LYS A 102 10.64 9.58 -7.35
C LYS A 102 9.13 9.46 -7.62
N PRO A 103 8.72 9.02 -8.82
CA PRO A 103 7.33 8.74 -9.14
C PRO A 103 6.72 7.70 -8.19
N VAL A 104 5.48 7.94 -7.77
CA VAL A 104 4.74 7.08 -6.85
C VAL A 104 3.34 6.79 -7.40
N LEU A 105 2.90 5.54 -7.31
CA LEU A 105 1.53 5.13 -7.56
C LEU A 105 1.02 4.32 -6.37
N GLY A 106 -0.16 4.67 -5.86
CA GLY A 106 -0.88 3.90 -4.83
C GLY A 106 -2.11 3.24 -5.42
N ILE A 107 -2.34 1.96 -5.12
CA ILE A 107 -3.52 1.21 -5.53
C ILE A 107 -4.26 0.70 -4.29
N CYS A 108 -5.57 1.01 -4.17
CA CYS A 108 -6.43 0.58 -3.07
C CYS A 108 -5.83 1.02 -1.71
N ARG A 109 -5.33 0.10 -0.87
CA ARG A 109 -4.62 0.43 0.37
C ARG A 109 -3.45 1.39 0.13
N GLY A 110 -2.77 1.30 -1.01
CA GLY A 110 -1.69 2.23 -1.36
C GLY A 110 -2.13 3.69 -1.41
N ILE A 111 -3.36 3.98 -1.85
CA ILE A 111 -3.94 5.35 -1.81
C ILE A 111 -4.13 5.79 -0.35
N GLN A 112 -4.62 4.89 0.50
CA GLN A 112 -4.80 5.14 1.93
C GLN A 112 -3.46 5.43 2.61
N LEU A 113 -2.43 4.65 2.28
CA LEU A 113 -1.08 4.87 2.78
C LEU A 113 -0.54 6.26 2.40
N LEU A 114 -0.69 6.65 1.14
CA LEU A 114 -0.28 7.99 0.70
C LEU A 114 -1.01 9.08 1.48
N ASN A 115 -2.31 8.93 1.70
CA ASN A 115 -3.09 9.88 2.48
C ASN A 115 -2.58 9.99 3.93
N VAL A 116 -2.40 8.87 4.62
CA VAL A 116 -1.90 8.84 6.01
C VAL A 116 -0.46 9.37 6.09
N GLY A 117 0.41 8.93 5.19
CA GLY A 117 1.80 9.37 5.16
C GLY A 117 1.99 10.86 4.83
N LEU A 118 0.98 11.50 4.23
CA LEU A 118 0.91 12.94 3.99
C LEU A 118 0.14 13.71 5.08
N GLY A 119 -0.22 13.05 6.19
CA GLY A 119 -0.88 13.65 7.34
C GLY A 119 -2.41 13.61 7.32
N GLY A 120 -3.02 12.86 6.40
CA GLY A 120 -4.46 12.66 6.36
C GLY A 120 -4.94 11.54 7.30
N THR A 121 -6.25 11.43 7.44
CA THR A 121 -6.95 10.39 8.23
C THR A 121 -7.83 9.53 7.34
N LEU A 122 -8.33 8.42 7.88
CA LEU A 122 -9.16 7.45 7.16
C LEU A 122 -10.45 7.16 7.94
N TYR A 123 -11.54 6.89 7.22
CA TYR A 123 -12.66 6.16 7.79
C TYR A 123 -12.28 4.69 7.94
N GLN A 124 -12.38 4.16 9.16
CA GLN A 124 -12.06 2.75 9.45
C GLN A 124 -13.18 1.81 8.99
N ASP A 125 -14.43 2.27 9.04
CA ASP A 125 -15.60 1.57 8.49
C ASP A 125 -16.60 2.59 7.92
N ILE A 126 -16.67 2.65 6.60
CA ILE A 126 -17.52 3.65 5.91
C ILE A 126 -18.99 3.52 6.32
N PRO A 127 -19.61 2.31 6.39
CA PRO A 127 -21.03 2.18 6.73
C PRO A 127 -21.40 2.73 8.10
N SER A 128 -20.51 2.62 9.10
CA SER A 128 -20.80 3.08 10.46
C SER A 128 -20.35 4.51 10.74
N GLN A 129 -19.38 5.03 10.01
CA GLN A 129 -18.78 6.34 10.27
C GLN A 129 -19.26 7.44 9.32
N VAL A 130 -19.82 7.07 8.16
CA VAL A 130 -20.32 8.04 7.16
C VAL A 130 -21.84 7.96 7.06
N THR A 131 -22.52 8.98 7.60
CA THR A 131 -23.97 9.11 7.46
C THR A 131 -24.31 9.62 6.07
N ARG A 132 -25.19 8.92 5.34
CA ARG A 132 -25.71 9.31 4.03
C ARG A 132 -27.22 9.15 3.99
N GLU A 133 -27.89 10.07 3.30
CA GLU A 133 -29.33 10.00 3.04
C GLU A 133 -29.68 8.75 2.21
N PHE A 134 -28.79 8.40 1.26
CA PHE A 134 -28.91 7.18 0.45
C PHE A 134 -27.64 6.33 0.64
N PRO A 135 -27.71 5.24 1.44
CA PRO A 135 -26.56 4.37 1.66
C PRO A 135 -26.17 3.64 0.37
N ILE A 136 -24.88 3.67 0.07
CA ILE A 136 -24.30 2.94 -1.06
C ILE A 136 -23.61 1.69 -0.52
N ALA A 137 -23.90 0.54 -1.12
CA ALA A 137 -23.22 -0.71 -0.80
C ALA A 137 -21.78 -0.66 -1.37
N HIS A 138 -20.79 -0.41 -0.50
CA HIS A 138 -19.36 -0.44 -0.87
C HIS A 138 -18.86 -1.87 -1.07
N LYS A 139 -19.47 -2.84 -0.36
CA LYS A 139 -19.20 -4.27 -0.55
C LYS A 139 -20.29 -4.85 -1.44
N GLN A 140 -19.98 -4.98 -2.71
CA GLN A 140 -20.90 -5.51 -3.71
C GLN A 140 -20.77 -7.05 -3.78
N PRO A 141 -21.88 -7.80 -3.97
CA PRO A 141 -21.80 -9.21 -4.29
C PRO A 141 -21.18 -9.36 -5.68
N PHE A 142 -20.10 -10.14 -5.75
CA PHE A 142 -19.50 -10.48 -7.04
C PHE A 142 -20.33 -11.62 -7.68
N HIS A 143 -21.23 -11.26 -8.57
CA HIS A 143 -21.77 -12.21 -9.53
C HIS A 143 -20.93 -12.12 -10.79
N TYR A 144 -20.07 -13.09 -10.99
CA TYR A 144 -19.45 -13.27 -12.29
C TYR A 144 -20.55 -13.70 -13.25
N ILE A 145 -20.94 -12.81 -14.14
CA ILE A 145 -21.70 -13.18 -15.33
C ILE A 145 -20.67 -13.80 -16.25
N SER A 146 -20.73 -15.13 -16.35
CA SER A 146 -19.95 -15.93 -17.32
C SER A 146 -20.44 -15.66 -18.73
#